data_382d9c6c06d44ef685d0113d7e53ceb6
#
_entry.id   382d9c6c06d44ef685d0113d7e53ceb6
#
_cell.length_a   1.000
_cell.length_b   1.000
_cell.length_c   1.000
_cell.angle_alpha   90.00
_cell.angle_beta   90.00
_cell.angle_gamma   90.00
#
_symmetry.space_group_name_H-M   'P 1'
#
loop_
_entity.id
_entity.type
_entity.pdbx_description
1 polymer ?
#
loop_
_entity_poly.entity_id
_entity_poly.type
_entity_poly.pdbx_seq_one_letter_code
_entity_poly.pdbx_strand_id
1 'polypeptide(L)'
;VSISQTITDFVTLAIQAGGWMELDRLYLQNRVLAAIGEESLDAISPTVVKKSSLELMDELVAQAKKNDIVKETSADLEIFEAQLMDFLTPPPSVVNALFAQYYEKDPADATDYFYKLSQENDYIKTRAIAKNIVFPAETEYGQLEITINLSRPEKDPKEIAAQRQVTQVDYPKCVLCMENEGYKGRTNYPARTNHRIIRMNLDGESWGFQYSPYAYYHEHSIILSEEHRPMVISKETFRRLVRITEVLPHYFVGSNADLPIVGGSILSHDHYQAGRHVFPMEKAEIEQYFELNEYPLMNAGIVKWPMSVIRLQSPNSEDLIEAAALILAKWQNYSDELVSVRAFSADGTPHHTITPIARRKGSLFELDLVLRDNNVSSAFPNGIFHPHQEVQHIKKENIGLIEVMGLAVLPPRLNEELKEVANYVLAKENQLADYHKPWADQMKNTYSFNEENVEEIIQKEVGQIFAQVLADAGVYKRTPEGQAAFKRFIDRL
;
A
#
# COMPACT_ATOMS: atom_id res chain seq x y z
N VAL A 1 -5.30 18.58 -33.72
CA VAL A 1 -6.55 18.80 -32.94
C VAL A 1 -6.48 20.18 -32.34
N SER A 2 -7.55 20.98 -32.46
CA SER A 2 -7.61 22.33 -31.92
C SER A 2 -7.78 22.30 -30.40
N ILE A 3 -7.29 23.31 -29.70
CA ILE A 3 -7.49 23.43 -28.26
C ILE A 3 -8.97 23.52 -27.88
N SER A 4 -9.78 24.10 -28.74
CA SER A 4 -11.23 24.19 -28.56
C SER A 4 -11.88 22.80 -28.53
N GLN A 5 -11.43 21.87 -29.37
CA GLN A 5 -11.88 20.48 -29.35
C GLN A 5 -11.46 19.79 -28.04
N THR A 6 -10.23 20.01 -27.61
CA THR A 6 -9.72 19.45 -26.35
C THR A 6 -10.55 19.93 -25.16
N ILE A 7 -10.84 21.21 -25.08
CA ILE A 7 -11.70 21.78 -24.02
C ILE A 7 -13.11 21.19 -24.05
N THR A 8 -13.69 21.09 -25.24
CA THR A 8 -15.04 20.54 -25.43
C THR A 8 -15.11 19.08 -24.97
N ASP A 9 -14.13 18.27 -25.36
CA ASP A 9 -14.03 16.88 -24.97
C ASP A 9 -13.81 16.71 -23.47
N PHE A 10 -12.92 17.51 -22.88
CA PHE A 10 -12.63 17.50 -21.45
C PHE A 10 -13.87 17.84 -20.63
N VAL A 11 -14.61 18.86 -21.03
CA VAL A 11 -15.87 19.25 -20.36
C VAL A 11 -16.94 18.18 -20.53
N THR A 12 -16.97 17.50 -21.68
CA THR A 12 -17.87 16.34 -21.87
C THR A 12 -17.60 15.26 -20.83
N LEU A 13 -16.34 14.91 -20.58
CA LEU A 13 -15.96 13.95 -19.53
C LEU A 13 -16.34 14.45 -18.13
N ALA A 14 -16.19 15.75 -17.86
CA ALA A 14 -16.57 16.34 -16.58
C ALA A 14 -18.08 16.16 -16.30
N ILE A 15 -18.92 16.39 -17.32
CA ILE A 15 -20.38 16.20 -17.22
C ILE A 15 -20.69 14.71 -17.00
N GLN A 16 -20.05 13.82 -17.75
CA GLN A 16 -20.25 12.37 -17.62
C GLN A 16 -19.86 11.83 -16.24
N ALA A 17 -18.91 12.48 -15.56
CA ALA A 17 -18.50 12.10 -14.22
C ALA A 17 -19.57 12.36 -13.15
N GLY A 18 -20.63 13.11 -13.46
CA GLY A 18 -21.82 13.26 -12.62
C GLY A 18 -21.86 14.46 -11.69
N GLY A 19 -20.78 15.26 -11.65
CA GLY A 19 -20.74 16.50 -10.83
C GLY A 19 -21.35 17.71 -11.48
N TRP A 20 -21.59 17.65 -12.79
CA TRP A 20 -22.08 18.74 -13.63
C TRP A 20 -23.20 18.26 -14.54
N MET A 21 -24.02 19.19 -15.00
CA MET A 21 -25.10 18.93 -15.94
C MET A 21 -24.79 19.55 -17.31
N GLU A 22 -25.52 19.16 -18.35
CA GLU A 22 -25.35 19.72 -19.69
C GLU A 22 -25.49 21.24 -19.72
N LEU A 23 -26.38 21.79 -18.88
CA LEU A 23 -26.56 23.24 -18.72
C LEU A 23 -25.28 23.95 -18.26
N ASP A 24 -24.38 23.25 -17.60
CA ASP A 24 -23.12 23.80 -17.07
C ASP A 24 -21.99 23.85 -18.11
N ARG A 25 -22.21 23.29 -19.29
CA ARG A 25 -21.17 23.11 -20.32
C ARG A 25 -20.41 24.39 -20.65
N LEU A 26 -21.16 25.44 -21.00
CA LEU A 26 -20.54 26.72 -21.39
C LEU A 26 -19.75 27.32 -20.22
N TYR A 27 -20.30 27.26 -19.04
CA TYR A 27 -19.64 27.72 -17.84
C TYR A 27 -18.30 26.99 -17.60
N LEU A 28 -18.31 25.65 -17.74
CA LEU A 28 -17.11 24.83 -17.58
C LEU A 28 -16.07 25.09 -18.66
N GLN A 29 -16.52 25.22 -19.91
CA GLN A 29 -15.64 25.54 -21.03
C GLN A 29 -14.90 26.86 -20.78
N ASN A 30 -15.60 27.89 -20.29
CA ASN A 30 -15.00 29.18 -19.97
C ASN A 30 -14.04 29.06 -18.78
N ARG A 31 -14.33 28.22 -17.79
CA ARG A 31 -13.45 27.99 -16.63
C ARG A 31 -12.16 27.30 -17.04
N VAL A 32 -12.25 26.27 -17.87
CA VAL A 32 -11.08 25.55 -18.40
C VAL A 32 -10.26 26.47 -19.31
N LEU A 33 -10.93 27.23 -20.18
CA LEU A 33 -10.30 28.22 -21.04
C LEU A 33 -9.44 29.20 -20.24
N ALA A 34 -10.03 29.76 -19.19
CA ALA A 34 -9.31 30.69 -18.30
C ALA A 34 -8.13 30.02 -17.58
N ALA A 35 -8.32 28.78 -17.15
CA ALA A 35 -7.28 28.03 -16.40
C ALA A 35 -6.02 27.80 -17.23
N ILE A 36 -6.15 27.62 -18.55
CA ILE A 36 -5.02 27.38 -19.45
C ILE A 36 -4.51 28.66 -20.12
N GLY A 37 -5.11 29.82 -19.81
CA GLY A 37 -4.65 31.12 -20.34
C GLY A 37 -5.06 31.39 -21.77
N GLU A 38 -6.18 30.81 -22.24
CA GLU A 38 -6.78 31.13 -23.53
C GLU A 38 -7.89 32.16 -23.40
N GLU A 39 -8.13 32.94 -24.43
CA GLU A 39 -9.11 34.04 -24.41
C GLU A 39 -10.37 33.76 -25.23
N SER A 40 -10.31 32.81 -26.17
CA SER A 40 -11.43 32.53 -27.06
C SER A 40 -11.59 31.02 -27.30
N LEU A 41 -12.83 30.63 -27.56
CA LEU A 41 -13.21 29.26 -27.83
C LEU A 41 -14.02 29.20 -29.11
N ASP A 42 -13.62 28.33 -30.04
CA ASP A 42 -14.41 28.04 -31.22
C ASP A 42 -15.64 27.21 -30.85
N ALA A 43 -16.78 27.50 -31.47
CA ALA A 43 -17.99 26.73 -31.25
C ALA A 43 -17.85 25.34 -31.89
N ILE A 44 -17.85 24.32 -31.04
CA ILE A 44 -17.76 22.91 -31.45
C ILE A 44 -18.90 22.14 -30.81
N SER A 45 -19.64 21.40 -31.62
CA SER A 45 -20.69 20.51 -31.12
C SER A 45 -20.07 19.34 -30.37
N PRO A 46 -20.61 19.00 -29.18
CA PRO A 46 -20.14 17.85 -28.42
C PRO A 46 -20.32 16.53 -29.20
N THR A 47 -19.33 15.69 -29.17
CA THR A 47 -19.36 14.35 -29.75
C THR A 47 -18.83 13.32 -28.72
N VAL A 48 -18.92 12.04 -29.09
CA VAL A 48 -18.34 10.99 -28.27
C VAL A 48 -16.84 11.20 -28.13
N VAL A 49 -16.35 11.28 -26.89
CA VAL A 49 -14.92 11.48 -26.59
C VAL A 49 -14.17 10.16 -26.80
N LYS A 50 -13.14 10.21 -27.63
CA LYS A 50 -12.29 9.05 -27.95
C LYS A 50 -11.00 9.02 -27.14
N LYS A 51 -10.50 10.18 -26.71
CA LYS A 51 -9.28 10.31 -25.93
C LYS A 51 -9.56 10.04 -24.44
N SER A 52 -8.54 9.54 -23.76
CA SER A 52 -8.62 9.40 -22.31
C SER A 52 -8.56 10.76 -21.60
N SER A 53 -9.02 10.82 -20.36
CA SER A 53 -8.90 12.02 -19.53
C SER A 53 -7.46 12.48 -19.38
N LEU A 54 -6.52 11.54 -19.27
CA LEU A 54 -5.08 11.83 -19.15
C LEU A 54 -4.49 12.45 -20.43
N GLU A 55 -4.88 11.95 -21.60
CA GLU A 55 -4.47 12.53 -22.89
C GLU A 55 -4.98 13.97 -23.02
N LEU A 56 -6.23 14.21 -22.65
CA LEU A 56 -6.82 15.56 -22.67
C LEU A 56 -6.12 16.48 -21.66
N MET A 57 -5.84 16.00 -20.46
CA MET A 57 -5.07 16.75 -19.46
C MET A 57 -3.72 17.16 -20.02
N ASP A 58 -2.99 16.23 -20.64
CA ASP A 58 -1.67 16.51 -21.23
C ASP A 58 -1.75 17.62 -22.29
N GLU A 59 -2.78 17.61 -23.15
CA GLU A 59 -2.99 18.67 -24.16
C GLU A 59 -3.27 20.02 -23.51
N LEU A 60 -4.10 20.06 -22.46
CA LEU A 60 -4.41 21.28 -21.72
C LEU A 60 -3.17 21.83 -20.99
N VAL A 61 -2.38 20.97 -20.39
CA VAL A 61 -1.11 21.34 -19.73
C VAL A 61 -0.12 21.91 -20.73
N ALA A 62 0.01 21.27 -21.91
CA ALA A 62 0.90 21.75 -22.96
C ALA A 62 0.53 23.18 -23.42
N GLN A 63 -0.77 23.45 -23.56
CA GLN A 63 -1.25 24.79 -23.92
C GLN A 63 -1.01 25.82 -22.80
N ALA A 64 -1.24 25.43 -21.55
CA ALA A 64 -0.97 26.27 -20.39
C ALA A 64 0.52 26.64 -20.29
N LYS A 65 1.42 25.71 -20.59
CA LYS A 65 2.86 25.96 -20.65
C LYS A 65 3.22 26.98 -21.74
N LYS A 66 2.62 26.86 -22.94
CA LYS A 66 2.81 27.84 -24.02
C LYS A 66 2.36 29.22 -23.62
N ASN A 67 1.34 29.33 -22.77
CA ASN A 67 0.77 30.58 -22.29
C ASN A 67 1.43 31.08 -21.01
N ASP A 68 2.53 30.48 -20.57
CA ASP A 68 3.27 30.80 -19.34
C ASP A 68 2.41 30.77 -18.06
N ILE A 69 1.37 29.96 -18.03
CA ILE A 69 0.48 29.79 -16.86
C ILE A 69 1.10 28.87 -15.82
N VAL A 70 1.84 27.85 -16.25
CA VAL A 70 2.43 26.82 -15.40
C VAL A 70 3.95 26.95 -15.41
N LYS A 71 4.55 26.98 -14.22
CA LYS A 71 5.99 26.89 -14.05
C LYS A 71 6.46 25.46 -14.27
N GLU A 72 7.72 25.29 -14.67
CA GLU A 72 8.28 23.98 -15.00
C GLU A 72 8.76 23.17 -13.79
N THR A 73 8.49 23.61 -12.55
CA THR A 73 8.82 22.79 -11.36
C THR A 73 7.82 21.65 -11.25
N SER A 74 8.29 20.49 -10.77
CA SER A 74 7.42 19.31 -10.62
C SER A 74 6.24 19.55 -9.68
N ALA A 75 6.46 20.31 -8.59
CA ALA A 75 5.41 20.65 -7.64
C ALA A 75 4.32 21.54 -8.25
N ASP A 76 4.70 22.59 -8.99
CA ASP A 76 3.74 23.47 -9.65
C ASP A 76 2.95 22.73 -10.73
N LEU A 77 3.60 21.85 -11.47
CA LEU A 77 2.96 21.01 -12.48
C LEU A 77 1.92 20.07 -11.85
N GLU A 78 2.28 19.37 -10.78
CA GLU A 78 1.35 18.48 -10.06
C GLU A 78 0.13 19.23 -9.53
N ILE A 79 0.35 20.42 -8.95
CA ILE A 79 -0.74 21.26 -8.45
C ILE A 79 -1.67 21.66 -9.59
N PHE A 80 -1.13 22.08 -10.72
CA PHE A 80 -1.92 22.47 -11.88
C PHE A 80 -2.72 21.30 -12.47
N GLU A 81 -2.08 20.14 -12.63
CA GLU A 81 -2.76 18.93 -13.09
C GLU A 81 -3.92 18.54 -12.17
N ALA A 82 -3.69 18.57 -10.84
CA ALA A 82 -4.74 18.27 -9.87
C ALA A 82 -5.90 19.27 -9.95
N GLN A 83 -5.62 20.55 -10.17
CA GLN A 83 -6.66 21.57 -10.35
C GLN A 83 -7.47 21.36 -11.62
N LEU A 84 -6.84 20.96 -12.72
CA LEU A 84 -7.56 20.58 -13.95
C LEU A 84 -8.44 19.36 -13.71
N MET A 85 -7.89 18.33 -13.10
CA MET A 85 -8.62 17.09 -12.84
C MET A 85 -9.74 17.24 -11.82
N ASP A 86 -9.72 18.29 -11.01
CA ASP A 86 -10.84 18.63 -10.12
C ASP A 86 -12.14 18.92 -10.92
N PHE A 87 -12.03 19.45 -12.13
CA PHE A 87 -13.19 19.62 -13.01
C PHE A 87 -13.88 18.28 -13.37
N LEU A 88 -13.10 17.20 -13.45
CA LEU A 88 -13.63 15.86 -13.72
C LEU A 88 -14.13 15.16 -12.45
N THR A 89 -13.97 15.77 -11.29
CA THR A 89 -14.23 15.13 -10.02
C THR A 89 -15.40 15.80 -9.33
N PRO A 90 -16.53 15.08 -9.16
CA PRO A 90 -17.67 15.66 -8.44
C PRO A 90 -17.27 16.06 -7.01
N PRO A 91 -17.97 17.06 -6.41
CA PRO A 91 -17.71 17.42 -5.02
C PRO A 91 -17.94 16.24 -4.06
N PRO A 92 -17.35 16.27 -2.86
CA PRO A 92 -17.45 15.15 -1.91
C PRO A 92 -18.88 14.66 -1.65
N SER A 93 -19.85 15.56 -1.55
CA SER A 93 -21.24 15.19 -1.32
C SER A 93 -21.85 14.34 -2.45
N VAL A 94 -21.52 14.68 -3.70
CA VAL A 94 -21.99 13.94 -4.88
C VAL A 94 -21.28 12.57 -4.97
N VAL A 95 -19.96 12.53 -4.77
CA VAL A 95 -19.20 11.27 -4.80
C VAL A 95 -19.72 10.30 -3.74
N ASN A 96 -19.95 10.78 -2.51
CA ASN A 96 -20.51 9.96 -1.43
C ASN A 96 -21.95 9.49 -1.74
N ALA A 97 -22.78 10.36 -2.31
CA ALA A 97 -24.15 10.00 -2.69
C ALA A 97 -24.18 8.94 -3.80
N LEU A 98 -23.33 9.07 -4.83
CA LEU A 98 -23.23 8.09 -5.90
C LEU A 98 -22.66 6.76 -5.40
N PHE A 99 -21.67 6.80 -4.53
CA PHE A 99 -21.14 5.60 -3.89
C PHE A 99 -22.26 4.86 -3.13
N ALA A 100 -23.06 5.57 -2.35
CA ALA A 100 -24.17 4.98 -1.60
C ALA A 100 -25.23 4.36 -2.53
N GLN A 101 -25.54 5.01 -3.64
CA GLN A 101 -26.50 4.47 -4.62
C GLN A 101 -26.01 3.17 -5.24
N TYR A 102 -24.75 3.11 -5.65
CA TYR A 102 -24.16 1.88 -6.18
C TYR A 102 -24.07 0.79 -5.10
N TYR A 103 -23.75 1.18 -3.88
CA TYR A 103 -23.65 0.26 -2.74
C TYR A 103 -24.97 -0.46 -2.43
N GLU A 104 -26.10 0.21 -2.61
CA GLU A 104 -27.41 -0.42 -2.44
C GLU A 104 -27.64 -1.61 -3.38
N LYS A 105 -27.01 -1.60 -4.56
CA LYS A 105 -27.08 -2.70 -5.51
C LYS A 105 -26.08 -3.80 -5.14
N ASP A 106 -24.83 -3.43 -4.97
CA ASP A 106 -23.72 -4.32 -4.62
C ASP A 106 -22.55 -3.50 -4.10
N PRO A 107 -21.91 -3.91 -2.99
CA PRO A 107 -20.69 -3.24 -2.51
C PRO A 107 -19.58 -3.14 -3.57
N ALA A 108 -19.45 -4.15 -4.45
CA ALA A 108 -18.47 -4.13 -5.53
C ALA A 108 -18.76 -3.05 -6.57
N ASP A 109 -20.03 -2.79 -6.87
CA ASP A 109 -20.41 -1.70 -7.80
C ASP A 109 -19.97 -0.35 -7.24
N ALA A 110 -20.08 -0.14 -5.94
CA ALA A 110 -19.68 1.09 -5.28
C ALA A 110 -18.14 1.30 -5.37
N THR A 111 -17.37 0.27 -5.06
CA THR A 111 -15.90 0.36 -5.16
C THR A 111 -15.45 0.45 -6.61
N ASP A 112 -16.11 -0.21 -7.55
CA ASP A 112 -15.83 -0.08 -8.98
C ASP A 112 -16.02 1.37 -9.45
N TYR A 113 -17.12 2.02 -9.06
CA TYR A 113 -17.36 3.43 -9.34
C TYR A 113 -16.24 4.32 -8.81
N PHE A 114 -15.92 4.18 -7.53
CA PHE A 114 -14.93 5.03 -6.87
C PHE A 114 -13.51 4.79 -7.39
N TYR A 115 -13.17 3.54 -7.68
CA TYR A 115 -11.87 3.18 -8.26
C TYR A 115 -11.71 3.78 -9.65
N LYS A 116 -12.72 3.64 -10.51
CA LYS A 116 -12.71 4.22 -11.86
C LYS A 116 -12.58 5.74 -11.81
N LEU A 117 -13.36 6.41 -10.95
CA LEU A 117 -13.26 7.86 -10.75
C LEU A 117 -11.84 8.26 -10.35
N SER A 118 -11.26 7.56 -9.37
CA SER A 118 -9.93 7.86 -8.83
C SER A 118 -8.80 7.61 -9.84
N GLN A 119 -9.00 6.72 -10.82
CA GLN A 119 -8.08 6.52 -11.93
C GLN A 119 -8.24 7.60 -13.00
N GLU A 120 -9.47 7.90 -13.41
CA GLU A 120 -9.77 8.85 -14.48
C GLU A 120 -9.45 10.30 -14.10
N ASN A 121 -9.52 10.65 -12.82
CA ASN A 121 -9.16 11.98 -12.33
C ASN A 121 -7.67 12.12 -11.97
N ASP A 122 -6.85 11.13 -12.31
CA ASP A 122 -5.40 11.11 -12.05
C ASP A 122 -5.02 11.20 -10.55
N TYR A 123 -5.94 10.88 -9.65
CA TYR A 123 -5.56 10.73 -8.25
C TYR A 123 -4.69 9.49 -8.06
N ILE A 124 -5.12 8.35 -8.61
CA ILE A 124 -4.27 7.16 -8.74
C ILE A 124 -3.34 7.38 -9.94
N LYS A 125 -2.04 7.39 -9.68
CA LYS A 125 -1.01 7.68 -10.70
C LYS A 125 -0.74 6.46 -11.58
N THR A 126 -1.73 6.08 -12.40
CA THR A 126 -1.70 4.85 -13.21
C THR A 126 -0.49 4.77 -14.14
N ARG A 127 -0.09 5.88 -14.76
CA ARG A 127 1.06 5.93 -15.66
C ARG A 127 2.38 5.73 -14.91
N ALA A 128 2.51 6.33 -13.74
CA ALA A 128 3.68 6.14 -12.88
C ALA A 128 3.76 4.70 -12.35
N ILE A 129 2.62 4.15 -11.91
CA ILE A 129 2.53 2.76 -11.44
C ILE A 129 2.92 1.76 -12.53
N ALA A 130 2.56 2.03 -13.79
CA ALA A 130 2.91 1.18 -14.93
C ALA A 130 4.42 1.07 -15.18
N LYS A 131 5.23 1.97 -14.63
CA LYS A 131 6.70 1.91 -14.72
C LYS A 131 7.31 0.87 -13.78
N ASN A 132 6.58 0.44 -12.74
CA ASN A 132 7.06 -0.56 -11.81
C ASN A 132 7.43 -1.85 -12.54
N ILE A 133 8.50 -2.50 -12.08
CA ILE A 133 8.87 -3.82 -12.53
C ILE A 133 8.26 -4.82 -11.58
N VAL A 134 7.40 -5.68 -12.10
CA VAL A 134 6.64 -6.66 -11.30
C VAL A 134 6.89 -8.06 -11.87
N PHE A 135 7.24 -8.99 -11.00
CA PHE A 135 7.40 -10.40 -11.38
C PHE A 135 7.08 -11.33 -10.22
N PRO A 136 6.57 -12.53 -10.52
CA PRO A 136 6.39 -13.57 -9.50
C PRO A 136 7.72 -14.30 -9.25
N ALA A 137 7.86 -14.87 -8.06
CA ALA A 137 9.00 -15.71 -7.72
C ALA A 137 8.56 -16.94 -6.93
N GLU A 138 8.84 -18.12 -7.47
CA GLU A 138 8.52 -19.38 -6.80
C GLU A 138 9.43 -19.62 -5.60
N THR A 139 8.84 -19.98 -4.47
CA THR A 139 9.53 -20.32 -3.23
C THR A 139 8.88 -21.54 -2.58
N GLU A 140 9.50 -22.07 -1.53
CA GLU A 140 8.89 -23.15 -0.73
C GLU A 140 7.55 -22.74 -0.07
N TYR A 141 7.27 -21.44 0.01
CA TYR A 141 6.02 -20.90 0.57
C TYR A 141 4.98 -20.56 -0.50
N GLY A 142 5.20 -21.00 -1.72
CA GLY A 142 4.42 -20.64 -2.88
C GLY A 142 5.03 -19.48 -3.66
N GLN A 143 4.23 -18.92 -4.56
CA GLN A 143 4.65 -17.84 -5.44
C GLN A 143 4.56 -16.50 -4.71
N LEU A 144 5.70 -15.86 -4.45
CA LEU A 144 5.76 -14.50 -3.90
C LEU A 144 5.65 -13.47 -5.03
N GLU A 145 5.24 -12.27 -4.68
CA GLU A 145 5.11 -11.15 -5.62
C GLU A 145 6.23 -10.14 -5.37
N ILE A 146 6.95 -9.76 -6.43
CA ILE A 146 8.07 -8.83 -6.33
C ILE A 146 7.77 -7.59 -7.14
N THR A 147 7.91 -6.42 -6.52
CA THR A 147 7.78 -5.12 -7.19
C THR A 147 9.06 -4.33 -6.98
N ILE A 148 9.71 -3.90 -8.07
CA ILE A 148 10.74 -2.86 -8.01
C ILE A 148 10.01 -1.54 -8.24
N ASN A 149 9.99 -0.69 -7.23
CA ASN A 149 9.18 0.52 -7.22
C ASN A 149 9.84 1.65 -8.01
N LEU A 150 9.32 1.91 -9.20
CA LEU A 150 9.74 3.01 -10.08
C LEU A 150 8.66 4.09 -10.22
N SER A 151 7.56 3.99 -9.46
CA SER A 151 6.39 4.87 -9.59
C SER A 151 6.62 6.27 -9.03
N ARG A 152 7.55 6.42 -8.09
CA ARG A 152 7.90 7.73 -7.52
C ARG A 152 9.17 8.22 -8.17
N PRO A 153 9.12 9.35 -8.91
CA PRO A 153 10.33 9.91 -9.52
C PRO A 153 11.31 10.34 -8.43
N GLU A 154 12.61 10.16 -8.69
CA GLU A 154 13.65 10.73 -7.86
C GLU A 154 13.55 12.26 -7.94
N LYS A 155 13.62 12.91 -6.78
CA LYS A 155 13.57 14.37 -6.72
C LYS A 155 14.90 14.95 -7.17
N ASP A 156 14.86 15.95 -8.05
CA ASP A 156 16.00 16.76 -8.42
C ASP A 156 16.62 17.39 -7.16
N PRO A 157 17.96 17.41 -7.01
CA PRO A 157 18.62 18.11 -5.89
C PRO A 157 18.16 19.55 -5.69
N LYS A 158 17.82 20.27 -6.78
CA LYS A 158 17.26 21.62 -6.70
C LYS A 158 15.89 21.65 -6.04
N GLU A 159 15.03 20.66 -6.32
CA GLU A 159 13.72 20.52 -5.71
C GLU A 159 13.83 20.18 -4.22
N ILE A 160 14.77 19.31 -3.85
CA ILE A 160 15.05 18.99 -2.46
C ILE A 160 15.52 20.23 -1.70
N ALA A 161 16.41 21.02 -2.30
CA ALA A 161 16.88 22.27 -1.71
C ALA A 161 15.74 23.29 -1.55
N ALA A 162 14.88 23.44 -2.56
CA ALA A 162 13.70 24.31 -2.50
C ALA A 162 12.73 23.88 -1.39
N GLN A 163 12.50 22.59 -1.21
CA GLN A 163 11.63 22.07 -0.14
C GLN A 163 12.16 22.38 1.26
N ARG A 164 13.49 22.40 1.45
CA ARG A 164 14.11 22.73 2.75
C ARG A 164 13.97 24.20 3.12
N GLN A 165 13.78 25.07 2.14
CA GLN A 165 13.65 26.52 2.35
C GLN A 165 12.22 26.97 2.61
N VAL A 166 11.23 26.08 2.44
CA VAL A 166 9.80 26.40 2.66
C VAL A 166 9.48 26.38 4.14
N THR A 167 8.73 27.38 4.61
CA THR A 167 8.23 27.46 5.98
C THR A 167 7.32 26.25 6.26
N GLN A 168 7.54 25.58 7.38
CA GLN A 168 6.70 24.48 7.85
C GLN A 168 5.29 25.01 8.15
N VAL A 169 4.29 24.31 7.61
CA VAL A 169 2.87 24.59 7.82
C VAL A 169 2.20 23.33 8.34
N ASP A 170 1.44 23.42 9.41
CA ASP A 170 0.76 22.30 10.07
C ASP A 170 -0.66 22.03 9.52
N TYR A 171 -0.90 22.37 8.28
CA TYR A 171 -2.17 22.11 7.61
C TYR A 171 -1.92 21.61 6.18
N PRO A 172 -2.46 20.46 5.79
CA PRO A 172 -3.11 19.45 6.65
C PRO A 172 -2.15 18.90 7.70
N LYS A 173 -2.69 18.43 8.82
CA LYS A 173 -1.88 17.95 9.94
C LYS A 173 -1.02 16.74 9.56
N CYS A 174 -1.56 15.82 8.73
CA CYS A 174 -0.81 14.74 8.11
C CYS A 174 -1.46 14.31 6.78
N VAL A 175 -0.76 13.47 6.01
CA VAL A 175 -1.22 13.02 4.68
C VAL A 175 -2.48 12.15 4.73
N LEU A 176 -2.90 11.66 5.90
CA LEU A 176 -4.10 10.84 6.07
C LEU A 176 -5.29 11.62 6.64
N CYS A 177 -5.11 12.85 7.10
CA CYS A 177 -6.23 13.63 7.63
C CYS A 177 -7.25 13.97 6.55
N MET A 178 -8.54 14.00 6.93
CA MET A 178 -9.63 14.31 5.98
C MET A 178 -9.52 15.73 5.39
N GLU A 179 -8.84 16.63 6.05
CA GLU A 179 -8.55 17.99 5.54
C GLU A 179 -7.66 18.01 4.29
N ASN A 180 -7.11 16.87 3.87
CA ASN A 180 -6.44 16.73 2.57
C ASN A 180 -7.43 16.80 1.39
N GLU A 181 -8.69 16.46 1.59
CA GLU A 181 -9.68 16.44 0.52
C GLU A 181 -9.88 17.84 -0.06
N GLY A 182 -9.50 18.03 -1.32
CA GLY A 182 -9.56 19.33 -1.99
C GLY A 182 -8.37 20.26 -1.70
N TYR A 183 -7.40 19.83 -0.91
CA TYR A 183 -6.26 20.69 -0.57
C TYR A 183 -5.34 20.90 -1.78
N LYS A 184 -4.98 22.16 -2.03
CA LYS A 184 -4.19 22.57 -3.21
C LYS A 184 -2.82 21.90 -3.28
N GLY A 185 -2.18 21.72 -2.14
CA GLY A 185 -0.76 21.35 -2.10
C GLY A 185 0.17 22.56 -2.10
N ARG A 186 1.44 22.31 -1.97
CA ARG A 186 2.52 23.31 -1.99
C ARG A 186 3.84 22.61 -2.35
N THR A 187 4.93 23.33 -2.43
CA THR A 187 6.23 22.81 -2.87
C THR A 187 6.66 21.55 -2.11
N ASN A 188 6.39 21.46 -0.82
CA ASN A 188 6.77 20.34 0.05
C ASN A 188 5.58 19.50 0.52
N TYR A 189 4.43 19.61 -0.13
CA TYR A 189 3.24 18.87 0.22
C TYR A 189 2.45 18.47 -1.03
N PRO A 190 1.97 17.23 -1.14
CA PRO A 190 1.32 16.75 -2.35
C PRO A 190 0.02 17.49 -2.66
N ALA A 191 -0.25 17.65 -3.98
CA ALA A 191 -1.49 18.22 -4.47
C ALA A 191 -2.65 17.23 -4.25
N ARG A 192 -3.77 17.73 -3.72
CA ARG A 192 -4.94 16.94 -3.34
C ARG A 192 -6.26 17.54 -3.78
N THR A 193 -6.26 18.49 -4.73
CA THR A 193 -7.50 19.13 -5.22
C THR A 193 -8.48 18.10 -5.78
N ASN A 194 -7.97 17.09 -6.48
CA ASN A 194 -8.74 16.00 -7.08
C ASN A 194 -8.95 14.80 -6.15
N HIS A 195 -8.57 14.92 -4.88
CA HIS A 195 -8.73 13.85 -3.89
C HIS A 195 -10.15 13.84 -3.32
N ARG A 196 -10.72 12.63 -3.17
CA ARG A 196 -12.04 12.43 -2.55
C ARG A 196 -11.95 11.30 -1.54
N ILE A 197 -12.77 11.41 -0.51
CA ILE A 197 -12.83 10.45 0.60
C ILE A 197 -14.29 10.01 0.76
N ILE A 198 -14.51 8.69 0.76
CA ILE A 198 -15.80 8.11 1.11
C ILE A 198 -15.91 8.07 2.63
N ARG A 199 -17.02 8.58 3.16
CA ARG A 199 -17.27 8.54 4.62
C ARG A 199 -17.90 7.21 4.97
N MET A 200 -17.33 6.56 5.99
CA MET A 200 -17.80 5.29 6.53
C MET A 200 -18.15 5.46 8.00
N ASN A 201 -19.17 4.73 8.43
CA ASN A 201 -19.51 4.59 9.85
C ASN A 201 -19.14 3.17 10.29
N LEU A 202 -18.20 3.06 11.21
CA LEU A 202 -17.80 1.79 11.81
C LEU A 202 -18.28 1.79 13.27
N ASP A 203 -19.47 1.23 13.49
CA ASP A 203 -20.10 1.10 14.82
C ASP A 203 -20.22 2.44 15.58
N GLY A 204 -20.64 3.49 14.89
CA GLY A 204 -20.83 4.83 15.43
C GLY A 204 -19.63 5.75 15.35
N GLU A 205 -18.50 5.26 14.87
CA GLU A 205 -17.27 6.04 14.70
C GLU A 205 -17.07 6.40 13.23
N SER A 206 -16.71 7.64 12.96
CA SER A 206 -16.49 8.13 11.60
C SER A 206 -15.10 7.78 11.07
N TRP A 207 -15.06 7.14 9.90
CA TRP A 207 -13.86 6.75 9.18
C TRP A 207 -13.94 7.20 7.72
N GLY A 208 -12.79 7.32 7.09
CA GLY A 208 -12.71 7.63 5.66
C GLY A 208 -12.17 6.45 4.88
N PHE A 209 -12.57 6.35 3.62
CA PHE A 209 -12.07 5.36 2.67
C PHE A 209 -11.56 6.07 1.43
N GLN A 210 -10.31 5.79 1.03
CA GLN A 210 -9.65 6.39 -0.12
C GLN A 210 -8.71 5.40 -0.78
N TYR A 211 -8.43 5.58 -2.07
CA TYR A 211 -7.39 4.81 -2.75
C TYR A 211 -6.00 5.41 -2.53
N SER A 212 -4.98 4.57 -2.65
CA SER A 212 -3.59 5.02 -2.62
C SER A 212 -3.20 5.59 -3.97
N PRO A 213 -2.58 6.77 -4.04
CA PRO A 213 -2.14 7.34 -5.32
C PRO A 213 -1.04 6.53 -6.00
N TYR A 214 -0.25 5.78 -5.23
CA TYR A 214 0.82 4.90 -5.73
C TYR A 214 0.54 3.48 -5.25
N ALA A 215 -0.33 2.79 -5.98
CA ALA A 215 -0.80 1.46 -5.63
C ALA A 215 0.25 0.38 -5.91
N TYR A 216 0.33 -0.61 -5.04
CA TYR A 216 1.16 -1.81 -5.22
C TYR A 216 0.34 -3.04 -5.57
N TYR A 217 -0.97 -2.97 -5.45
CA TYR A 217 -1.91 -4.04 -5.79
C TYR A 217 -3.25 -3.45 -6.20
N HIS A 218 -4.12 -4.31 -6.73
CA HIS A 218 -5.42 -3.88 -7.27
C HIS A 218 -6.33 -3.30 -6.19
N GLU A 219 -6.87 -2.11 -6.44
CA GLU A 219 -7.73 -1.37 -5.52
C GLU A 219 -7.09 -1.11 -4.16
N HIS A 220 -5.77 -0.84 -4.17
CA HIS A 220 -5.02 -0.48 -2.97
C HIS A 220 -5.64 0.75 -2.31
N SER A 221 -6.15 0.58 -1.12
CA SER A 221 -6.92 1.59 -0.40
C SER A 221 -6.49 1.75 1.04
N ILE A 222 -6.87 2.86 1.62
CA ILE A 222 -6.59 3.21 3.01
C ILE A 222 -7.91 3.56 3.67
N ILE A 223 -8.15 2.98 4.85
CA ILE A 223 -9.29 3.30 5.70
C ILE A 223 -8.72 4.00 6.93
N LEU A 224 -9.08 5.29 7.09
CA LEU A 224 -8.46 6.17 8.07
C LEU A 224 -9.47 6.67 9.09
N SER A 225 -9.04 6.82 10.33
CA SER A 225 -9.83 7.46 11.37
C SER A 225 -10.04 8.94 11.03
N GLU A 226 -11.25 9.47 11.23
CA GLU A 226 -11.48 10.90 11.13
C GLU A 226 -10.62 11.65 12.15
N GLU A 227 -10.56 11.13 13.37
CA GLU A 227 -9.71 11.67 14.42
C GLU A 227 -8.24 11.37 14.16
N HIS A 228 -7.40 12.38 14.23
CA HIS A 228 -5.95 12.21 14.15
C HIS A 228 -5.44 11.71 15.50
N ARG A 229 -5.34 10.39 15.62
CA ARG A 229 -4.90 9.70 16.84
C ARG A 229 -3.88 8.62 16.49
N PRO A 230 -2.96 8.28 17.41
CA PRO A 230 -1.93 7.28 17.10
C PRO A 230 -2.51 5.88 16.92
N MET A 231 -1.76 5.05 16.17
CA MET A 231 -2.06 3.63 15.99
C MET A 231 -2.04 2.91 17.34
N VAL A 232 -3.04 2.08 17.58
CA VAL A 232 -3.10 1.17 18.73
C VAL A 232 -3.70 -0.15 18.27
N ILE A 233 -2.96 -1.24 18.40
CA ILE A 233 -3.49 -2.59 18.14
C ILE A 233 -4.17 -3.09 19.41
N SER A 234 -5.46 -3.33 19.32
CA SER A 234 -6.31 -3.75 20.44
C SER A 234 -7.48 -4.59 19.93
N LYS A 235 -8.31 -5.06 20.84
CA LYS A 235 -9.56 -5.73 20.51
C LYS A 235 -10.41 -4.90 19.54
N GLU A 236 -10.44 -3.59 19.72
CA GLU A 236 -11.21 -2.69 18.84
C GLU A 236 -10.64 -2.67 17.42
N THR A 237 -9.33 -2.84 17.25
CA THR A 237 -8.73 -3.02 15.92
C THR A 237 -9.33 -4.24 15.24
N PHE A 238 -9.37 -5.39 15.92
CA PHE A 238 -9.92 -6.62 15.34
C PHE A 238 -11.41 -6.46 15.01
N ARG A 239 -12.17 -5.79 15.89
CA ARG A 239 -13.59 -5.49 15.65
C ARG A 239 -13.77 -4.67 14.38
N ARG A 240 -12.99 -3.60 14.21
CA ARG A 240 -13.06 -2.74 13.03
C ARG A 240 -12.68 -3.47 11.75
N LEU A 241 -11.61 -4.27 11.79
CA LEU A 241 -11.18 -5.04 10.62
C LEU A 241 -12.28 -6.02 10.19
N VAL A 242 -12.84 -6.77 11.12
CA VAL A 242 -13.94 -7.69 10.85
C VAL A 242 -15.17 -6.94 10.32
N ARG A 243 -15.50 -5.79 10.92
CA ARG A 243 -16.63 -4.97 10.47
C ARG A 243 -16.43 -4.46 9.04
N ILE A 244 -15.23 -4.04 8.69
CA ILE A 244 -14.90 -3.61 7.32
C ILE A 244 -15.10 -4.76 6.33
N THR A 245 -14.78 -6.01 6.68
CA THR A 245 -15.04 -7.16 5.80
C THR A 245 -16.54 -7.46 5.65
N GLU A 246 -17.39 -7.01 6.55
CA GLU A 246 -18.84 -7.06 6.38
C GLU A 246 -19.32 -5.95 5.43
N VAL A 247 -18.76 -4.76 5.54
CA VAL A 247 -19.09 -3.61 4.69
C VAL A 247 -18.58 -3.80 3.26
N LEU A 248 -17.35 -4.29 3.11
CA LEU A 248 -16.68 -4.54 1.84
C LEU A 248 -16.23 -6.02 1.75
N PRO A 249 -17.15 -6.96 1.55
CA PRO A 249 -16.84 -8.40 1.65
C PRO A 249 -15.89 -8.92 0.57
N HIS A 250 -15.71 -8.18 -0.49
CA HIS A 250 -14.78 -8.50 -1.58
C HIS A 250 -13.36 -7.97 -1.35
N TYR A 251 -13.13 -7.22 -0.26
CA TYR A 251 -11.82 -6.69 0.12
C TYR A 251 -11.22 -7.48 1.28
N PHE A 252 -9.89 -7.65 1.27
CA PHE A 252 -9.16 -7.86 2.52
C PHE A 252 -8.98 -6.52 3.22
N VAL A 253 -8.69 -6.55 4.51
CA VAL A 253 -8.27 -5.38 5.28
C VAL A 253 -7.28 -5.80 6.35
N GLY A 254 -6.21 -5.03 6.51
CA GLY A 254 -5.18 -5.29 7.50
C GLY A 254 -4.65 -4.01 8.11
N SER A 255 -3.93 -4.15 9.20
CA SER A 255 -3.29 -3.03 9.88
C SER A 255 -1.79 -3.26 9.98
N ASN A 256 -1.01 -2.19 9.75
CA ASN A 256 0.36 -2.18 10.23
C ASN A 256 0.35 -2.31 11.77
N ALA A 257 1.42 -2.86 12.31
CA ALA A 257 1.62 -2.90 13.76
C ALA A 257 1.86 -1.48 14.30
N ASP A 258 1.68 -1.31 15.60
CA ASP A 258 1.68 -0.02 16.28
C ASP A 258 3.01 0.32 16.99
N LEU A 259 4.06 -0.46 16.76
CA LEU A 259 5.37 -0.24 17.36
C LEU A 259 6.42 0.12 16.31
N PRO A 260 7.45 0.91 16.66
CA PRO A 260 8.57 1.17 15.75
C PRO A 260 9.25 -0.12 15.28
N ILE A 261 9.96 -0.07 14.15
CA ILE A 261 10.70 -1.19 13.52
C ILE A 261 9.76 -2.19 12.84
N VAL A 262 8.64 -2.54 13.45
CA VAL A 262 7.68 -3.54 12.94
C VAL A 262 6.37 -2.91 12.45
N GLY A 263 6.20 -1.60 12.65
CA GLY A 263 5.05 -0.84 12.16
C GLY A 263 5.28 -0.22 10.78
N GLY A 264 4.25 0.47 10.28
CA GLY A 264 4.33 1.24 9.04
C GLY A 264 5.00 2.60 9.24
N SER A 265 5.06 3.37 8.16
CA SER A 265 5.68 4.70 8.15
C SER A 265 4.88 5.78 8.91
N ILE A 266 3.58 5.57 9.10
CA ILE A 266 2.68 6.52 9.76
C ILE A 266 2.07 5.85 10.99
N LEU A 267 2.69 6.06 12.15
CA LEU A 267 2.19 5.57 13.44
C LEU A 267 1.31 6.59 14.16
N SER A 268 1.33 7.84 13.71
CA SER A 268 0.64 8.95 14.36
C SER A 268 -0.83 9.10 14.00
N HIS A 269 -1.30 8.40 12.97
CA HIS A 269 -2.69 8.45 12.52
C HIS A 269 -3.24 7.04 12.31
N ASP A 270 -4.24 6.68 13.09
CA ASP A 270 -4.86 5.34 13.05
C ASP A 270 -5.48 5.07 11.67
N HIS A 271 -5.06 3.99 11.04
CA HIS A 271 -5.51 3.64 9.68
C HIS A 271 -5.26 2.17 9.37
N TYR A 272 -5.98 1.68 8.38
CA TYR A 272 -5.85 0.32 7.85
C TYR A 272 -5.60 0.38 6.34
N GLN A 273 -5.06 -0.70 5.79
CA GLN A 273 -4.95 -0.87 4.33
C GLN A 273 -5.88 -1.98 3.88
N ALA A 274 -6.52 -1.76 2.75
CA ALA A 274 -7.49 -2.69 2.19
C ALA A 274 -7.34 -2.77 0.68
N GLY A 275 -8.07 -3.66 0.05
CA GLY A 275 -8.12 -3.77 -1.40
C GLY A 275 -8.61 -5.11 -1.90
N ARG A 276 -8.68 -5.21 -3.22
CA ARG A 276 -9.18 -6.40 -3.92
C ARG A 276 -8.02 -7.19 -4.49
N HIS A 277 -7.32 -7.90 -3.61
CA HIS A 277 -6.14 -8.68 -4.00
C HIS A 277 -6.02 -9.91 -3.13
N VAL A 278 -5.59 -11.02 -3.71
CA VAL A 278 -5.29 -12.27 -3.01
C VAL A 278 -3.78 -12.37 -2.89
N PHE A 279 -3.26 -12.12 -1.70
CA PHE A 279 -1.83 -12.16 -1.42
C PHE A 279 -1.31 -13.59 -1.26
N PRO A 280 0.00 -13.80 -1.46
CA PRO A 280 0.61 -15.13 -1.25
C PRO A 280 0.33 -15.73 0.13
N MET A 281 0.37 -14.93 1.20
CA MET A 281 0.07 -15.43 2.55
C MET A 281 -1.37 -15.95 2.69
N GLU A 282 -2.33 -15.32 2.01
CA GLU A 282 -3.72 -15.81 2.00
C GLU A 282 -3.82 -17.21 1.37
N LYS A 283 -3.03 -17.46 0.32
CA LYS A 283 -2.99 -18.76 -0.40
C LYS A 283 -2.26 -19.84 0.40
N ALA A 284 -1.40 -19.44 1.35
CA ALA A 284 -0.65 -20.38 2.17
C ALA A 284 -1.60 -21.18 3.07
N GLU A 285 -1.28 -22.47 3.25
CA GLU A 285 -2.12 -23.39 4.01
C GLU A 285 -1.74 -23.42 5.49
N ILE A 286 -2.70 -23.78 6.32
CA ILE A 286 -2.45 -24.15 7.71
C ILE A 286 -1.67 -25.49 7.70
N GLU A 287 -0.48 -25.48 8.30
CA GLU A 287 0.34 -26.69 8.40
C GLU A 287 0.17 -27.42 9.72
N GLN A 288 -0.33 -26.75 10.76
CA GLN A 288 -0.57 -27.35 12.07
C GLN A 288 -1.80 -26.73 12.70
N TYR A 289 -2.84 -27.54 12.92
CA TYR A 289 -4.05 -27.13 13.63
C TYR A 289 -3.86 -27.25 15.13
N PHE A 290 -4.56 -26.40 15.88
CA PHE A 290 -4.64 -26.49 17.33
C PHE A 290 -6.02 -26.04 17.80
N GLU A 291 -6.37 -26.40 19.03
CA GLU A 291 -7.65 -26.02 19.65
C GLU A 291 -7.43 -24.89 20.67
N LEU A 292 -8.34 -23.92 20.67
CA LEU A 292 -8.43 -22.90 21.68
C LEU A 292 -9.41 -23.39 22.75
N ASN A 293 -8.98 -23.49 24.00
CA ASN A 293 -9.79 -24.07 25.09
C ASN A 293 -11.14 -23.36 25.27
N GLU A 294 -11.16 -22.05 25.15
CA GLU A 294 -12.39 -21.24 25.28
C GLU A 294 -13.25 -21.21 24.02
N TYR A 295 -12.70 -21.61 22.88
CA TYR A 295 -13.36 -21.56 21.56
C TYR A 295 -13.15 -22.87 20.78
N PRO A 296 -13.71 -23.98 21.27
CA PRO A 296 -13.40 -25.31 20.69
C PRO A 296 -13.92 -25.53 19.28
N LEU A 297 -14.89 -24.73 18.84
CA LEU A 297 -15.45 -24.82 17.47
C LEU A 297 -14.74 -23.91 16.47
N MET A 298 -13.81 -23.08 16.94
CA MET A 298 -13.05 -22.21 16.06
C MET A 298 -11.96 -22.99 15.34
N ASN A 299 -11.84 -22.79 14.03
CA ASN A 299 -10.74 -23.36 13.27
C ASN A 299 -9.51 -22.48 13.50
N ALA A 300 -8.49 -23.01 14.13
CA ALA A 300 -7.26 -22.31 14.47
C ALA A 300 -6.04 -23.11 14.06
N GLY A 301 -5.02 -22.43 13.55
CA GLY A 301 -3.81 -23.10 13.13
C GLY A 301 -2.64 -22.18 12.84
N ILE A 302 -1.49 -22.77 12.65
CA ILE A 302 -0.24 -22.12 12.25
C ILE A 302 -0.13 -22.24 10.74
N VAL A 303 0.06 -21.12 10.06
CA VAL A 303 0.20 -21.05 8.59
C VAL A 303 1.64 -21.42 8.19
N LYS A 304 1.79 -22.17 7.10
CA LYS A 304 3.09 -22.42 6.48
C LYS A 304 3.58 -21.14 5.81
N TRP A 305 4.29 -20.34 6.56
CA TRP A 305 4.76 -19.02 6.15
C TRP A 305 6.11 -18.73 6.81
N PRO A 306 6.99 -17.92 6.19
CA PRO A 306 8.29 -17.62 6.82
C PRO A 306 8.17 -16.84 8.13
N MET A 307 7.08 -16.09 8.32
CA MET A 307 6.78 -15.41 9.57
C MET A 307 5.82 -16.23 10.43
N SER A 308 5.64 -15.83 11.69
CA SER A 308 4.83 -16.57 12.65
C SER A 308 3.36 -16.14 12.58
N VAL A 309 2.54 -16.91 11.87
CA VAL A 309 1.16 -16.57 11.57
C VAL A 309 0.19 -17.56 12.22
N ILE A 310 -0.72 -17.02 13.04
CA ILE A 310 -1.87 -17.75 13.57
C ILE A 310 -3.08 -17.37 12.76
N ARG A 311 -3.73 -18.35 12.13
CA ARG A 311 -4.97 -18.16 11.35
C ARG A 311 -6.16 -18.66 12.13
N LEU A 312 -7.16 -17.78 12.27
CA LEU A 312 -8.44 -18.07 12.91
C LEU A 312 -9.55 -17.99 11.87
N GLN A 313 -10.48 -18.93 11.91
CA GLN A 313 -11.65 -18.94 11.04
C GLN A 313 -12.90 -19.24 11.88
N SER A 314 -13.96 -18.46 11.70
CA SER A 314 -15.24 -18.68 12.38
C SER A 314 -16.38 -18.06 11.59
N PRO A 315 -17.57 -18.66 11.56
CA PRO A 315 -18.77 -18.00 11.05
C PRO A 315 -19.27 -16.91 12.01
N ASN A 316 -18.83 -16.94 13.27
CA ASN A 316 -19.22 -15.99 14.32
C ASN A 316 -18.13 -14.93 14.49
N SER A 317 -18.44 -13.70 14.12
CA SER A 317 -17.50 -12.58 14.19
C SER A 317 -17.08 -12.24 15.62
N GLU A 318 -17.99 -12.30 16.60
CA GLU A 318 -17.70 -11.99 17.99
C GLU A 318 -16.71 -12.99 18.61
N ASP A 319 -16.89 -14.29 18.35
CA ASP A 319 -15.96 -15.31 18.81
C ASP A 319 -14.56 -15.08 18.22
N LEU A 320 -14.50 -14.70 16.95
CA LEU A 320 -13.24 -14.40 16.26
C LEU A 320 -12.52 -13.23 16.91
N ILE A 321 -13.24 -12.16 17.20
CA ILE A 321 -12.72 -10.94 17.84
C ILE A 321 -12.22 -11.27 19.26
N GLU A 322 -13.01 -12.01 20.04
CA GLU A 322 -12.65 -12.41 21.40
C GLU A 322 -11.40 -13.29 21.42
N ALA A 323 -11.33 -14.28 20.53
CA ALA A 323 -10.16 -15.16 20.41
C ALA A 323 -8.90 -14.38 20.01
N ALA A 324 -9.01 -13.47 19.06
CA ALA A 324 -7.90 -12.61 18.64
C ALA A 324 -7.42 -11.72 19.80
N ALA A 325 -8.34 -11.15 20.58
CA ALA A 325 -8.01 -10.33 21.75
C ALA A 325 -7.30 -11.16 22.83
N LEU A 326 -7.71 -12.41 23.04
CA LEU A 326 -7.04 -13.33 23.95
C LEU A 326 -5.59 -13.59 23.51
N ILE A 327 -5.39 -13.86 22.22
CA ILE A 327 -4.05 -14.13 21.68
C ILE A 327 -3.16 -12.89 21.81
N LEU A 328 -3.68 -11.70 21.51
CA LEU A 328 -2.94 -10.44 21.67
C LEU A 328 -2.51 -10.24 23.13
N ALA A 329 -3.42 -10.41 24.09
CA ALA A 329 -3.12 -10.23 25.52
C ALA A 329 -2.04 -11.23 25.98
N LYS A 330 -2.14 -12.48 25.56
CA LYS A 330 -1.13 -13.50 25.88
C LYS A 330 0.22 -13.16 25.27
N TRP A 331 0.24 -12.75 24.00
CA TRP A 331 1.47 -12.40 23.29
C TRP A 331 2.16 -11.18 23.89
N GLN A 332 1.42 -10.16 24.27
CA GLN A 332 1.97 -8.95 24.88
C GLN A 332 2.72 -9.19 26.18
N ASN A 333 2.45 -10.30 26.87
CA ASN A 333 3.04 -10.63 28.16
C ASN A 333 3.91 -11.90 28.13
N TYR A 334 4.15 -12.45 26.94
CA TYR A 334 4.87 -13.72 26.80
C TYR A 334 6.34 -13.50 26.45
N SER A 335 7.22 -14.17 27.21
CA SER A 335 8.68 -14.18 26.94
C SER A 335 9.18 -15.63 26.89
N ASP A 336 10.16 -15.87 26.01
CA ASP A 336 10.88 -17.13 25.88
C ASP A 336 12.35 -16.84 25.58
N GLU A 337 13.16 -16.83 26.60
CA GLU A 337 14.59 -16.47 26.48
C GLU A 337 15.38 -17.44 25.60
N LEU A 338 14.91 -18.69 25.44
CA LEU A 338 15.60 -19.69 24.59
C LEU A 338 15.67 -19.25 23.12
N VAL A 339 14.75 -18.39 22.69
CA VAL A 339 14.67 -17.90 21.31
C VAL A 339 14.68 -16.37 21.23
N SER A 340 15.19 -15.71 22.27
CA SER A 340 15.35 -14.24 22.33
C SER A 340 14.01 -13.48 22.23
N VAL A 341 12.90 -14.10 22.62
CA VAL A 341 11.58 -13.47 22.65
C VAL A 341 11.36 -12.83 24.01
N ARG A 342 11.24 -11.50 24.02
CA ARG A 342 11.11 -10.72 25.26
C ARG A 342 9.96 -9.73 25.14
N ALA A 343 8.97 -9.89 26.00
CA ALA A 343 7.80 -9.01 26.01
C ALA A 343 8.15 -7.58 26.43
N PHE A 344 9.09 -7.42 27.37
CA PHE A 344 9.48 -6.11 27.93
C PHE A 344 10.98 -6.00 28.09
N SER A 345 11.49 -4.80 27.91
CA SER A 345 12.84 -4.43 28.35
C SER A 345 12.87 -4.27 29.89
N ALA A 346 14.07 -4.17 30.47
CA ALA A 346 14.27 -3.98 31.90
C ALA A 346 13.56 -2.73 32.46
N ASP A 347 13.40 -1.69 31.63
CA ASP A 347 12.69 -0.45 31.99
C ASP A 347 11.16 -0.53 31.80
N GLY A 348 10.63 -1.69 31.38
CA GLY A 348 9.21 -1.90 31.15
C GLY A 348 8.72 -1.52 29.75
N THR A 349 9.60 -1.14 28.83
CA THR A 349 9.21 -0.84 27.44
C THR A 349 8.65 -2.10 26.76
N PRO A 350 7.43 -2.04 26.19
CA PRO A 350 6.83 -3.20 25.52
C PRO A 350 7.42 -3.39 24.11
N HIS A 351 7.52 -4.66 23.68
CA HIS A 351 8.10 -5.03 22.39
C HIS A 351 7.21 -5.90 21.52
N HIS A 352 6.09 -6.40 22.05
CA HIS A 352 5.22 -7.32 21.34
C HIS A 352 3.97 -6.65 20.81
N THR A 353 3.64 -6.95 19.58
CA THR A 353 2.43 -6.51 18.90
C THR A 353 2.05 -7.53 17.83
N ILE A 354 0.99 -7.25 17.09
CA ILE A 354 0.49 -8.11 16.02
C ILE A 354 0.26 -7.26 14.77
N THR A 355 0.53 -7.85 13.60
CA THR A 355 0.08 -7.36 12.29
C THR A 355 -1.14 -8.20 11.90
N PRO A 356 -2.37 -7.67 12.03
CA PRO A 356 -3.60 -8.43 11.77
C PRO A 356 -4.12 -8.20 10.35
N ILE A 357 -4.64 -9.26 9.72
CA ILE A 357 -5.27 -9.21 8.40
C ILE A 357 -6.59 -9.98 8.44
N ALA A 358 -7.67 -9.32 8.04
CA ALA A 358 -9.01 -9.91 7.99
C ALA A 358 -9.51 -10.05 6.54
N ARG A 359 -10.31 -11.09 6.28
CA ARG A 359 -10.97 -11.31 5.00
C ARG A 359 -12.18 -12.24 5.16
N ARG A 360 -13.01 -12.26 4.13
CA ARG A 360 -14.11 -13.23 4.04
C ARG A 360 -13.68 -14.45 3.25
N LYS A 361 -14.05 -15.64 3.72
CA LYS A 361 -13.91 -16.91 3.01
C LYS A 361 -15.28 -17.59 2.96
N GLY A 362 -16.07 -17.25 1.94
CA GLY A 362 -17.47 -17.69 1.90
C GLY A 362 -18.25 -17.19 3.12
N SER A 363 -18.81 -18.12 3.89
CA SER A 363 -19.56 -17.79 5.13
C SER A 363 -18.67 -17.53 6.33
N LEU A 364 -17.35 -17.78 6.21
CA LEU A 364 -16.41 -17.63 7.31
C LEU A 364 -15.75 -16.25 7.30
N PHE A 365 -15.51 -15.72 8.50
CA PHE A 365 -14.53 -14.69 8.73
C PHE A 365 -13.18 -15.34 8.97
N GLU A 366 -12.14 -14.83 8.33
CA GLU A 366 -10.77 -15.29 8.51
C GLU A 366 -9.92 -14.14 9.02
N LEU A 367 -9.13 -14.40 10.04
CA LEU A 367 -8.22 -13.41 10.63
C LEU A 367 -6.85 -14.05 10.80
N ASP A 368 -5.85 -13.46 10.13
CA ASP A 368 -4.45 -13.82 10.31
C ASP A 368 -3.81 -12.87 11.32
N LEU A 369 -3.16 -13.44 12.31
CA LEU A 369 -2.45 -12.72 13.35
C LEU A 369 -0.97 -13.02 13.21
N VAL A 370 -0.21 -12.04 12.72
CA VAL A 370 1.24 -12.17 12.56
C VAL A 370 1.92 -11.61 13.80
N LEU A 371 2.61 -12.47 14.55
CA LEU A 371 3.30 -12.09 15.78
C LEU A 371 4.53 -11.24 15.44
N ARG A 372 4.68 -10.09 16.11
CA ARG A 372 5.80 -9.18 15.89
C ARG A 372 6.50 -8.85 17.21
N ASP A 373 7.80 -8.65 17.11
CA ASP A 373 8.68 -8.30 18.23
C ASP A 373 9.71 -7.29 17.73
N ASN A 374 9.80 -6.12 18.37
CA ASN A 374 10.69 -5.04 17.94
C ASN A 374 11.96 -4.89 18.79
N ASN A 375 12.35 -5.92 19.54
CA ASN A 375 13.58 -5.89 20.31
C ASN A 375 14.80 -5.65 19.43
N VAL A 376 15.74 -4.92 19.98
CA VAL A 376 17.06 -4.70 19.41
C VAL A 376 18.14 -5.32 20.32
N SER A 377 19.32 -5.53 19.77
CA SER A 377 20.49 -5.98 20.53
C SER A 377 21.75 -5.32 19.96
N SER A 378 22.88 -5.48 20.65
CA SER A 378 24.17 -4.99 20.15
C SER A 378 24.55 -5.65 18.81
N ALA A 379 24.19 -6.93 18.62
CA ALA A 379 24.39 -7.63 17.36
C ALA A 379 23.40 -7.20 16.27
N PHE A 380 22.19 -6.78 16.65
CA PHE A 380 21.12 -6.40 15.74
C PHE A 380 20.53 -5.05 16.15
N PRO A 381 21.26 -3.94 15.93
CA PRO A 381 20.80 -2.60 16.39
C PRO A 381 19.54 -2.10 15.66
N ASN A 382 19.26 -2.62 14.47
CA ASN A 382 18.06 -2.27 13.68
C ASN A 382 16.86 -3.16 13.98
N GLY A 383 17.04 -4.19 14.80
CA GLY A 383 16.02 -5.16 15.20
C GLY A 383 16.53 -6.60 15.08
N ILE A 384 16.22 -7.41 16.09
CA ILE A 384 16.52 -8.85 16.06
C ILE A 384 15.64 -9.52 14.99
N PHE A 385 14.40 -9.10 14.89
CA PHE A 385 13.37 -9.62 13.96
C PHE A 385 13.14 -8.59 12.84
N HIS A 386 14.18 -8.35 12.09
CA HIS A 386 14.30 -7.35 11.03
C HIS A 386 15.26 -7.92 9.96
N PRO A 387 15.18 -7.49 8.69
CA PRO A 387 16.13 -7.94 7.68
C PRO A 387 17.58 -7.82 8.17
N HIS A 388 18.29 -8.93 8.17
CA HIS A 388 19.70 -8.99 8.60
C HIS A 388 20.63 -8.54 7.46
N GLN A 389 21.89 -8.30 7.79
CA GLN A 389 22.85 -7.71 6.86
C GLN A 389 22.98 -8.50 5.55
N GLU A 390 22.89 -9.82 5.60
CA GLU A 390 23.05 -10.70 4.44
C GLU A 390 22.01 -10.48 3.34
N VAL A 391 20.84 -9.95 3.68
CA VAL A 391 19.74 -9.69 2.74
C VAL A 391 19.57 -8.21 2.40
N GLN A 392 20.32 -7.31 3.07
CA GLN A 392 20.13 -5.87 2.94
C GLN A 392 20.56 -5.32 1.59
N HIS A 393 21.36 -6.04 0.81
CA HIS A 393 21.65 -5.67 -0.57
C HIS A 393 20.38 -5.65 -1.45
N ILE A 394 19.33 -6.35 -1.05
CA ILE A 394 18.04 -6.38 -1.74
C ILE A 394 17.00 -5.57 -0.96
N LYS A 395 16.87 -5.79 0.35
CA LYS A 395 15.87 -5.14 1.20
C LYS A 395 16.42 -4.90 2.59
N LYS A 396 16.48 -3.63 3.02
CA LYS A 396 16.98 -3.25 4.35
C LYS A 396 15.97 -2.51 5.21
N GLU A 397 14.85 -2.07 4.62
CA GLU A 397 13.83 -1.28 5.29
C GLU A 397 12.97 -2.16 6.20
N ASN A 398 12.23 -1.55 7.11
CA ASN A 398 11.29 -2.23 7.99
C ASN A 398 10.20 -2.95 7.18
N ILE A 399 9.78 -4.13 7.66
CA ILE A 399 8.78 -4.96 6.99
C ILE A 399 7.40 -4.60 7.51
N GLY A 400 6.62 -3.96 6.64
CA GLY A 400 5.22 -3.58 6.92
C GLY A 400 4.21 -4.59 6.40
N LEU A 401 2.93 -4.21 6.50
CA LEU A 401 1.78 -5.06 6.20
C LEU A 401 1.84 -5.74 4.83
N ILE A 402 2.09 -4.98 3.76
CA ILE A 402 2.08 -5.48 2.38
C ILE A 402 3.14 -6.56 2.20
N GLU A 403 4.34 -6.31 2.71
CA GLU A 403 5.45 -7.23 2.58
C GLU A 403 5.27 -8.48 3.45
N VAL A 404 4.70 -8.32 4.65
CA VAL A 404 4.30 -9.46 5.50
C VAL A 404 3.42 -10.44 4.74
N MET A 405 2.52 -9.93 3.90
CA MET A 405 1.58 -10.75 3.11
C MET A 405 2.22 -11.39 1.86
N GLY A 406 3.48 -11.10 1.56
CA GLY A 406 4.22 -11.73 0.49
C GLY A 406 4.44 -10.91 -0.78
N LEU A 407 4.17 -9.59 -0.74
CA LEU A 407 4.45 -8.67 -1.83
C LEU A 407 5.62 -7.76 -1.42
N ALA A 408 6.77 -7.96 -2.06
CA ALA A 408 7.95 -7.14 -1.83
C ALA A 408 7.83 -5.79 -2.54
N VAL A 409 8.16 -4.72 -1.83
CA VAL A 409 8.32 -3.39 -2.40
C VAL A 409 9.80 -3.05 -2.31
N LEU A 410 10.52 -3.25 -3.41
CA LEU A 410 11.97 -3.11 -3.48
C LEU A 410 12.39 -1.72 -4.00
N PRO A 411 13.55 -1.22 -3.57
CA PRO A 411 14.00 0.12 -3.94
C PRO A 411 14.33 0.25 -5.43
N PRO A 412 14.16 1.46 -6.01
CA PRO A 412 14.38 1.70 -7.45
C PRO A 412 15.81 1.44 -7.91
N ARG A 413 16.82 1.57 -7.02
CA ARG A 413 18.23 1.28 -7.34
C ARG A 413 18.42 -0.12 -7.94
N LEU A 414 17.56 -1.07 -7.56
CA LEU A 414 17.69 -2.45 -8.03
C LEU A 414 17.41 -2.60 -9.52
N ASN A 415 16.69 -1.68 -10.14
CA ASN A 415 16.49 -1.72 -11.59
C ASN A 415 17.83 -1.75 -12.35
N GLU A 416 18.74 -0.84 -12.04
CA GLU A 416 20.06 -0.78 -12.67
C GLU A 416 21.04 -1.78 -12.04
N GLU A 417 21.00 -1.95 -10.72
CA GLU A 417 21.93 -2.84 -10.02
C GLU A 417 21.78 -4.31 -10.43
N LEU A 418 20.55 -4.77 -10.70
CA LEU A 418 20.34 -6.16 -11.16
C LEU A 418 20.84 -6.38 -12.60
N LYS A 419 20.84 -5.35 -13.44
CA LYS A 419 21.47 -5.40 -14.77
C LYS A 419 22.97 -5.61 -14.65
N GLU A 420 23.62 -4.93 -13.69
CA GLU A 420 25.04 -5.09 -13.42
C GLU A 420 25.36 -6.46 -12.82
N VAL A 421 24.47 -7.01 -11.98
CA VAL A 421 24.58 -8.40 -11.53
C VAL A 421 24.51 -9.36 -12.71
N ALA A 422 23.58 -9.16 -13.66
CA ALA A 422 23.48 -9.96 -14.87
C ALA A 422 24.77 -9.91 -15.70
N ASN A 423 25.33 -8.73 -15.92
CA ASN A 423 26.59 -8.55 -16.63
C ASN A 423 27.73 -9.30 -15.94
N TYR A 424 27.81 -9.21 -14.62
CA TYR A 424 28.85 -9.89 -13.83
C TYR A 424 28.77 -11.42 -13.95
N VAL A 425 27.59 -12.01 -13.80
CA VAL A 425 27.42 -13.48 -13.88
C VAL A 425 27.62 -14.01 -15.30
N LEU A 426 27.45 -13.15 -16.32
CA LEU A 426 27.73 -13.47 -17.73
C LEU A 426 29.20 -13.21 -18.11
N ALA A 427 30.05 -12.82 -17.18
CA ALA A 427 31.43 -12.43 -17.42
C ALA A 427 31.60 -11.28 -18.42
N LYS A 428 30.65 -10.35 -18.44
CA LYS A 428 30.70 -9.11 -19.22
C LYS A 428 31.30 -7.98 -18.40
N GLU A 429 31.68 -6.90 -19.09
CA GLU A 429 32.05 -5.64 -18.42
C GLU A 429 30.89 -5.18 -17.55
N ASN A 430 31.16 -4.78 -16.29
CA ASN A 430 30.15 -4.45 -15.33
C ASN A 430 30.63 -3.43 -14.31
N GLN A 431 29.66 -2.83 -13.61
CA GLN A 431 29.86 -1.96 -12.46
C GLN A 431 29.11 -2.53 -11.26
N LEU A 432 29.35 -3.81 -10.95
CA LEU A 432 28.72 -4.51 -9.83
C LEU A 432 29.02 -3.80 -8.51
N ALA A 433 27.98 -3.47 -7.74
CA ALA A 433 28.14 -2.95 -6.40
C ALA A 433 28.72 -4.04 -5.49
N ASP A 434 29.69 -3.66 -4.64
CA ASP A 434 30.41 -4.60 -3.77
C ASP A 434 29.48 -5.43 -2.88
N TYR A 435 28.39 -4.85 -2.42
CA TYR A 435 27.44 -5.54 -1.54
C TYR A 435 26.63 -6.63 -2.24
N HIS A 436 26.58 -6.66 -3.57
CA HIS A 436 25.95 -7.76 -4.32
C HIS A 436 26.93 -8.91 -4.63
N LYS A 437 28.22 -8.68 -4.49
CA LYS A 437 29.25 -9.62 -4.97
C LYS A 437 29.15 -10.99 -4.31
N PRO A 438 29.01 -11.15 -2.98
CA PRO A 438 28.89 -12.46 -2.36
C PRO A 438 27.71 -13.28 -2.94
N TRP A 439 26.57 -12.63 -3.13
CA TRP A 439 25.37 -13.23 -3.71
C TRP A 439 25.58 -13.60 -5.19
N ALA A 440 26.17 -12.71 -5.97
CA ALA A 440 26.46 -12.97 -7.39
C ALA A 440 27.46 -14.13 -7.55
N ASP A 441 28.50 -14.20 -6.72
CA ASP A 441 29.47 -15.31 -6.72
C ASP A 441 28.82 -16.64 -6.35
N GLN A 442 27.91 -16.65 -5.38
CA GLN A 442 27.15 -17.83 -4.99
C GLN A 442 26.29 -18.32 -6.15
N MET A 443 25.62 -17.41 -6.86
CA MET A 443 24.83 -17.77 -8.04
C MET A 443 25.71 -18.37 -9.15
N LYS A 444 26.89 -17.80 -9.39
CA LYS A 444 27.84 -18.35 -10.39
C LYS A 444 28.27 -19.77 -10.06
N ASN A 445 28.40 -20.09 -8.78
CA ASN A 445 28.76 -21.45 -8.35
C ASN A 445 27.59 -22.44 -8.43
N THR A 446 26.35 -21.94 -8.44
CA THR A 446 25.14 -22.76 -8.42
C THR A 446 24.56 -22.98 -9.82
N TYR A 447 24.65 -21.99 -10.70
CA TYR A 447 24.01 -21.97 -12.01
C TYR A 447 24.99 -21.81 -13.16
N SER A 448 24.62 -22.32 -14.33
CA SER A 448 25.27 -21.98 -15.60
C SER A 448 24.46 -20.89 -16.29
N PHE A 449 25.03 -19.71 -16.41
CA PHE A 449 24.34 -18.55 -16.98
C PHE A 449 24.57 -18.40 -18.48
N ASN A 450 23.52 -17.96 -19.20
CA ASN A 450 23.58 -17.50 -20.57
C ASN A 450 22.60 -16.35 -20.77
N GLU A 451 22.60 -15.74 -21.96
CA GLU A 451 21.74 -14.58 -22.28
C GLU A 451 20.22 -14.91 -22.17
N GLU A 452 19.85 -16.17 -22.33
CA GLU A 452 18.44 -16.59 -22.35
C GLU A 452 17.89 -16.84 -20.94
N ASN A 453 18.73 -17.28 -20.00
CA ASN A 453 18.29 -17.70 -18.66
C ASN A 453 18.64 -16.74 -17.52
N VAL A 454 19.50 -15.76 -17.78
CA VAL A 454 20.06 -14.91 -16.71
C VAL A 454 18.99 -14.12 -15.98
N GLU A 455 18.05 -13.53 -16.69
CA GLU A 455 16.99 -12.71 -16.07
C GLU A 455 16.07 -13.57 -15.20
N GLU A 456 15.63 -14.71 -15.71
CA GLU A 456 14.76 -15.64 -14.98
C GLU A 456 15.42 -16.15 -13.68
N ILE A 457 16.70 -16.51 -13.75
CA ILE A 457 17.42 -16.99 -12.57
C ILE A 457 17.58 -15.88 -11.53
N ILE A 458 17.97 -14.67 -11.95
CA ILE A 458 18.12 -13.54 -11.02
C ILE A 458 16.78 -13.20 -10.35
N GLN A 459 15.68 -13.19 -11.11
CA GLN A 459 14.35 -12.95 -10.54
C GLN A 459 13.98 -14.01 -9.50
N LYS A 460 14.24 -15.28 -9.80
CA LYS A 460 14.03 -16.37 -8.85
C LYS A 460 14.84 -16.18 -7.58
N GLU A 461 16.11 -15.83 -7.70
CA GLU A 461 17.00 -15.64 -6.57
C GLU A 461 16.66 -14.38 -5.75
N VAL A 462 16.17 -13.32 -6.38
CA VAL A 462 15.59 -12.16 -5.67
C VAL A 462 14.40 -12.61 -4.81
N GLY A 463 13.55 -13.47 -5.33
CA GLY A 463 12.44 -14.06 -4.58
C GLY A 463 12.91 -14.87 -3.37
N GLN A 464 13.98 -15.66 -3.51
CA GLN A 464 14.58 -16.41 -2.40
C GLN A 464 15.13 -15.47 -1.33
N ILE A 465 15.78 -14.36 -1.72
CA ILE A 465 16.24 -13.35 -0.76
C ILE A 465 15.04 -12.71 -0.05
N PHE A 466 13.96 -12.42 -0.75
CA PHE A 466 12.77 -11.87 -0.10
C PHE A 466 12.13 -12.86 0.89
N ALA A 467 12.07 -14.15 0.57
CA ALA A 467 11.64 -15.17 1.52
C ALA A 467 12.53 -15.17 2.79
N GLN A 468 13.84 -14.99 2.63
CA GLN A 468 14.76 -14.86 3.76
C GLN A 468 14.54 -13.55 4.53
N VAL A 469 14.22 -12.46 3.86
CA VAL A 469 13.83 -11.19 4.51
C VAL A 469 12.64 -11.41 5.45
N LEU A 470 11.63 -12.12 5.00
CA LEU A 470 10.46 -12.43 5.82
C LEU A 470 10.83 -13.39 6.97
N ALA A 471 11.70 -14.36 6.72
CA ALA A 471 12.19 -15.26 7.77
C ALA A 471 12.97 -14.49 8.84
N ASP A 472 13.81 -13.54 8.45
CA ASP A 472 14.54 -12.68 9.38
C ASP A 472 13.60 -11.84 10.26
N ALA A 473 12.51 -11.35 9.67
CA ALA A 473 11.48 -10.58 10.39
C ALA A 473 10.54 -11.48 11.23
N GLY A 474 10.51 -12.77 10.95
CA GLY A 474 9.70 -13.75 11.69
C GLY A 474 10.22 -14.00 13.09
N VAL A 475 9.31 -14.11 14.05
CA VAL A 475 9.66 -14.30 15.47
C VAL A 475 10.13 -15.74 15.72
N TYR A 476 9.33 -16.72 15.37
CA TYR A 476 9.66 -18.13 15.53
C TYR A 476 10.23 -18.67 14.22
N LYS A 477 11.51 -19.04 14.24
CA LYS A 477 12.19 -19.54 13.03
C LYS A 477 11.66 -20.93 12.65
N ARG A 478 11.84 -21.28 11.39
CA ARG A 478 11.36 -22.58 10.87
C ARG A 478 12.40 -23.69 11.07
N THR A 479 13.12 -23.61 12.15
CA THR A 479 14.01 -24.65 12.68
C THR A 479 13.25 -25.49 13.69
N PRO A 480 13.72 -26.71 14.05
CA PRO A 480 13.10 -27.48 15.13
C PRO A 480 12.95 -26.71 16.42
N GLU A 481 13.96 -25.93 16.81
CA GLU A 481 13.95 -25.08 18.01
C GLU A 481 12.92 -23.96 17.93
N GLY A 482 12.83 -23.31 16.78
CA GLY A 482 11.87 -22.23 16.54
C GLY A 482 10.44 -22.73 16.53
N GLN A 483 10.17 -23.86 15.91
CA GLN A 483 8.83 -24.46 15.89
C GLN A 483 8.43 -25.00 17.26
N ALA A 484 9.36 -25.55 18.02
CA ALA A 484 9.11 -25.97 19.41
C ALA A 484 8.77 -24.75 20.28
N ALA A 485 9.47 -23.62 20.08
CA ALA A 485 9.19 -22.38 20.80
C ALA A 485 7.81 -21.81 20.43
N PHE A 486 7.41 -21.87 19.17
CA PHE A 486 6.08 -21.46 18.73
C PHE A 486 5.00 -22.31 19.41
N LYS A 487 5.21 -23.61 19.46
CA LYS A 487 4.31 -24.53 20.15
C LYS A 487 4.18 -24.21 21.64
N ARG A 488 5.29 -23.85 22.31
CA ARG A 488 5.24 -23.45 23.74
C ARG A 488 4.33 -22.22 23.94
N PHE A 489 4.36 -21.25 23.01
CA PHE A 489 3.43 -20.12 23.06
C PHE A 489 1.99 -20.57 22.82
N ILE A 490 1.75 -21.37 21.78
CA ILE A 490 0.41 -21.89 21.44
C ILE A 490 -0.19 -22.65 22.64
N ASP A 491 0.59 -23.43 23.35
CA ASP A 491 0.14 -24.22 24.52
C ASP A 491 -0.29 -23.31 25.69
N ARG A 492 -0.02 -22.02 25.66
CA ARG A 492 -0.48 -21.03 26.64
C ARG A 492 -1.84 -20.41 26.31
N LEU A 493 -2.36 -20.64 25.11
CA LEU A 493 -3.64 -20.08 24.63
C LEU A 493 -4.89 -20.90 25.19
#